data_c92895049dff7663d14a77b5bae6f1c0
#
_entry.id   c92895049dff7663d14a77b5bae6f1c0
#
_cell.length_a   1.000
_cell.length_b   1.000
_cell.length_c   1.000
_cell.angle_alpha   90.00
_cell.angle_beta   90.00
_cell.angle_gamma   90.00
#
_symmetry.space_group_name_H-M   'P 1'
#
loop_
_entity.id
_entity.type
_entity.pdbx_description
1 polymer ?
#
loop_
_entity_poly.entity_id
_entity_poly.type
_entity_poly.pdbx_seq_one_letter_code
_entity_poly.pdbx_strand_id
1 'polypeptide(L)'
;MASAILVGGYFFSKSVKSNQIQAAKVLYEDWQETQVQEDREQLFQNLTESYSDTGYSHLALLKRGSDLAKENNLEESLDIFYQLKENSDGFFGNNLMNGIARTNIARISIALGNFEDALAVLEKYSNDEDAYTHELKGDALSGVGNYDLALQQYQSAFEKYTDNGLRNLVELKINNLNTNE
;
A
#
# COMPACT_ATOMS: atom_id res chain seq x y z
N MET A 1 33.14 29.83 -8.41
CA MET A 1 32.08 29.66 -9.43
C MET A 1 31.26 28.39 -9.25
N ALA A 2 31.83 27.26 -8.87
CA ALA A 2 31.10 26.00 -8.69
C ALA A 2 29.98 26.05 -7.60
N SER A 3 30.18 26.77 -6.51
CA SER A 3 29.21 26.91 -5.42
C SER A 3 27.93 27.70 -5.81
N ALA A 4 28.04 28.70 -6.68
CA ALA A 4 26.88 29.48 -7.14
C ALA A 4 25.97 28.65 -8.08
N ILE A 5 26.56 27.77 -8.90
CA ILE A 5 25.80 26.86 -9.79
C ILE A 5 25.04 25.81 -8.97
N LEU A 6 25.65 25.26 -7.92
CA LEU A 6 24.99 24.29 -7.03
C LEU A 6 23.83 24.91 -6.26
N VAL A 7 24.00 26.13 -5.76
CA VAL A 7 22.95 26.86 -5.05
C VAL A 7 21.80 27.23 -5.98
N GLY A 8 22.10 27.75 -7.18
CA GLY A 8 21.09 28.06 -8.20
C GLY A 8 20.31 26.82 -8.65
N GLY A 9 21.00 25.71 -8.89
CA GLY A 9 20.36 24.43 -9.22
C GLY A 9 19.43 23.90 -8.11
N TYR A 10 19.84 24.03 -6.86
CA TYR A 10 19.01 23.64 -5.72
C TYR A 10 17.71 24.46 -5.63
N PHE A 11 17.80 25.80 -5.74
CA PHE A 11 16.60 26.65 -5.69
C PHE A 11 15.68 26.44 -6.88
N PHE A 12 16.22 26.22 -8.07
CA PHE A 12 15.44 25.89 -9.26
C PHE A 12 14.70 24.56 -9.09
N SER A 13 15.39 23.49 -8.68
CA SER A 13 14.79 22.17 -8.41
C SER A 13 13.69 22.25 -7.34
N LYS A 14 13.93 22.99 -6.25
CA LYS A 14 12.93 23.22 -5.20
C LYS A 14 11.69 23.96 -5.71
N SER A 15 11.87 24.97 -6.57
CA SER A 15 10.76 25.72 -7.17
C SER A 15 9.94 24.85 -8.11
N VAL A 16 10.58 24.04 -8.95
CA VAL A 16 9.90 23.10 -9.88
C VAL A 16 9.08 22.10 -9.08
N LYS A 17 9.67 21.48 -8.05
CA LYS A 17 8.96 20.51 -7.20
C LYS A 17 7.78 21.14 -6.46
N SER A 18 7.93 22.38 -5.98
CA SER A 18 6.82 23.10 -5.34
C SER A 18 5.67 23.37 -6.30
N ASN A 19 5.95 23.73 -7.55
CA ASN A 19 4.94 23.98 -8.57
C ASN A 19 4.22 22.66 -8.96
N GLN A 20 4.95 21.55 -9.07
CA GLN A 20 4.37 20.22 -9.33
C GLN A 20 3.41 19.80 -8.21
N ILE A 21 3.81 19.98 -6.94
CA ILE A 21 2.96 19.65 -5.80
C ILE A 21 1.68 20.51 -5.82
N GLN A 22 1.80 21.81 -6.13
CA GLN A 22 0.64 22.70 -6.19
C GLN A 22 -0.31 22.33 -7.35
N ALA A 23 0.22 21.99 -8.53
CA ALA A 23 -0.58 21.53 -9.65
C ALA A 23 -1.28 20.19 -9.34
N ALA A 24 -0.57 19.24 -8.74
CA ALA A 24 -1.14 17.96 -8.29
C ALA A 24 -2.26 18.16 -7.24
N LYS A 25 -2.10 19.15 -6.35
CA LYS A 25 -3.14 19.50 -5.38
C LYS A 25 -4.44 19.92 -6.07
N VAL A 26 -4.36 20.83 -7.03
CA VAL A 26 -5.55 21.31 -7.77
C VAL A 26 -6.23 20.14 -8.49
N LEU A 27 -5.47 19.33 -9.22
CA LEU A 27 -6.00 18.15 -9.90
C LEU A 27 -6.68 17.16 -8.94
N TYR A 28 -6.11 16.96 -7.74
CA TYR A 28 -6.68 16.09 -6.74
C TYR A 28 -8.02 16.62 -6.20
N GLU A 29 -8.09 17.94 -5.92
CA GLU A 29 -9.31 18.62 -5.48
C GLU A 29 -10.40 18.53 -6.57
N ASP A 30 -10.07 18.87 -7.83
CA ASP A 30 -10.98 18.76 -8.98
C ASP A 30 -11.47 17.31 -9.18
N TRP A 31 -10.58 16.32 -9.06
CA TRP A 31 -10.93 14.91 -9.15
C TRP A 31 -11.94 14.48 -8.07
N GLN A 32 -11.82 14.99 -6.85
CA GLN A 32 -12.76 14.67 -5.77
C GLN A 32 -14.13 15.32 -5.96
N GLU A 33 -14.18 16.51 -6.53
CA GLU A 33 -15.41 17.32 -6.69
C GLU A 33 -16.18 16.96 -7.96
N THR A 34 -15.49 16.44 -9.00
CA THR A 34 -16.08 16.15 -10.32
C THR A 34 -17.05 14.97 -10.22
N GLN A 35 -18.30 15.20 -10.70
CA GLN A 35 -19.37 14.20 -10.73
C GLN A 35 -19.47 13.46 -12.06
N VAL A 36 -18.92 14.04 -13.15
CA VAL A 36 -18.90 13.42 -14.48
C VAL A 36 -17.81 12.36 -14.51
N GLN A 37 -18.21 11.11 -14.74
CA GLN A 37 -17.29 9.96 -14.64
C GLN A 37 -16.12 10.04 -15.64
N GLU A 38 -16.37 10.49 -16.87
CA GLU A 38 -15.34 10.62 -17.90
C GLU A 38 -14.27 11.67 -17.51
N ASP A 39 -14.70 12.84 -17.06
CA ASP A 39 -13.80 13.91 -16.60
C ASP A 39 -13.01 13.46 -15.36
N ARG A 40 -13.68 12.76 -14.44
CA ARG A 40 -13.07 12.21 -13.23
C ARG A 40 -11.95 11.21 -13.55
N GLU A 41 -12.16 10.35 -14.54
CA GLU A 41 -11.15 9.39 -14.98
C GLU A 41 -9.95 10.09 -15.64
N GLN A 42 -10.20 11.10 -16.48
CA GLN A 42 -9.12 11.89 -17.10
C GLN A 42 -8.29 12.65 -16.05
N LEU A 43 -8.92 13.24 -15.03
CA LEU A 43 -8.24 13.91 -13.92
C LEU A 43 -7.40 12.92 -13.11
N PHE A 44 -7.93 11.72 -12.83
CA PHE A 44 -7.20 10.66 -12.13
C PHE A 44 -5.96 10.22 -12.92
N GLN A 45 -6.10 9.93 -14.20
CA GLN A 45 -4.98 9.52 -15.06
C GLN A 45 -3.92 10.62 -15.13
N ASN A 46 -4.31 11.88 -15.37
CA ASN A 46 -3.35 12.99 -15.39
C ASN A 46 -2.60 13.12 -14.06
N LEU A 47 -3.31 13.01 -12.93
CA LEU A 47 -2.71 13.09 -11.60
C LEU A 47 -1.71 11.96 -11.35
N THR A 48 -2.07 10.72 -11.71
CA THR A 48 -1.27 9.53 -11.40
C THR A 48 -0.13 9.26 -12.38
N GLU A 49 -0.19 9.79 -13.59
CA GLU A 49 0.86 9.66 -14.60
C GLU A 49 1.81 10.86 -14.61
N SER A 50 1.27 12.09 -14.67
CA SER A 50 2.09 13.31 -14.81
C SER A 50 2.67 13.80 -13.47
N TYR A 51 2.08 13.39 -12.35
CA TYR A 51 2.47 13.80 -10.99
C TYR A 51 2.67 12.60 -10.06
N SER A 52 3.12 11.48 -10.61
CA SER A 52 3.19 10.16 -9.96
C SER A 52 3.97 10.12 -8.65
N ASP A 53 5.00 10.96 -8.48
CA ASP A 53 5.85 11.04 -7.28
C ASP A 53 5.31 12.00 -6.20
N THR A 54 4.14 12.59 -6.42
CA THR A 54 3.53 13.52 -5.45
C THR A 54 2.65 12.81 -4.43
N GLY A 55 2.58 13.37 -3.21
CA GLY A 55 1.67 12.87 -2.18
C GLY A 55 0.20 12.88 -2.60
N TYR A 56 -0.23 13.81 -3.47
CA TYR A 56 -1.60 13.88 -3.97
C TYR A 56 -1.93 12.74 -4.93
N SER A 57 -0.98 12.35 -5.79
CA SER A 57 -1.10 11.14 -6.62
C SER A 57 -1.22 9.87 -5.75
N HIS A 58 -0.36 9.75 -4.73
CA HIS A 58 -0.42 8.61 -3.81
C HIS A 58 -1.76 8.54 -3.05
N LEU A 59 -2.30 9.68 -2.62
CA LEU A 59 -3.62 9.74 -1.96
C LEU A 59 -4.76 9.38 -2.91
N ALA A 60 -4.69 9.79 -4.17
CA ALA A 60 -5.70 9.42 -5.18
C ALA A 60 -5.69 7.90 -5.44
N LEU A 61 -4.50 7.30 -5.63
CA LEU A 61 -4.35 5.86 -5.80
C LEU A 61 -4.85 5.10 -4.56
N LEU A 62 -4.46 5.51 -3.36
CA LEU A 62 -4.94 4.89 -2.12
C LEU A 62 -6.46 4.93 -2.01
N LYS A 63 -7.06 6.10 -2.30
CA LYS A 63 -8.52 6.26 -2.25
C LYS A 63 -9.20 5.39 -3.31
N ARG A 64 -8.78 5.44 -4.57
CA ARG A 64 -9.36 4.66 -5.66
C ARG A 64 -9.27 3.16 -5.41
N GLY A 65 -8.08 2.65 -5.03
CA GLY A 65 -7.89 1.24 -4.68
C GLY A 65 -8.77 0.80 -3.51
N SER A 66 -8.88 1.64 -2.47
CA SER A 66 -9.72 1.33 -1.32
C SER A 66 -11.21 1.32 -1.67
N ASP A 67 -11.68 2.21 -2.53
CA ASP A 67 -13.08 2.27 -2.95
C ASP A 67 -13.42 1.04 -3.82
N LEU A 68 -12.57 0.67 -4.78
CA LEU A 68 -12.70 -0.55 -5.58
C LEU A 68 -12.77 -1.82 -4.71
N ALA A 69 -11.91 -1.92 -3.68
CA ALA A 69 -11.95 -3.05 -2.76
C ALA A 69 -13.28 -3.14 -1.99
N LYS A 70 -13.84 -2.01 -1.56
CA LYS A 70 -15.16 -1.96 -0.89
C LYS A 70 -16.32 -2.37 -1.83
N GLU A 71 -16.18 -2.07 -3.12
CA GLU A 71 -17.12 -2.44 -4.17
C GLU A 71 -16.93 -3.91 -4.63
N ASN A 72 -16.00 -4.64 -4.02
CA ASN A 72 -15.59 -6.00 -4.38
C ASN A 72 -14.98 -6.13 -5.78
N ASN A 73 -14.47 -5.04 -6.35
CA ASN A 73 -13.70 -5.03 -7.60
C ASN A 73 -12.22 -5.29 -7.27
N LEU A 74 -11.92 -6.52 -6.82
CA LEU A 74 -10.63 -6.86 -6.20
C LEU A 74 -9.47 -6.80 -7.18
N GLU A 75 -9.64 -7.26 -8.41
CA GLU A 75 -8.60 -7.26 -9.45
C GLU A 75 -8.19 -5.83 -9.82
N GLU A 76 -9.17 -4.95 -10.10
CA GLU A 76 -8.87 -3.54 -10.40
C GLU A 76 -8.24 -2.84 -9.18
N SER A 77 -8.72 -3.14 -7.99
CA SER A 77 -8.13 -2.63 -6.75
C SER A 77 -6.67 -3.05 -6.60
N LEU A 78 -6.35 -4.30 -6.94
CA LEU A 78 -5.00 -4.85 -6.90
C LEU A 78 -4.06 -4.07 -7.85
N ASP A 79 -4.49 -3.81 -9.09
CA ASP A 79 -3.74 -3.03 -10.07
C ASP A 79 -3.43 -1.62 -9.57
N ILE A 80 -4.41 -0.95 -8.97
CA ILE A 80 -4.23 0.39 -8.39
C ILE A 80 -3.23 0.38 -7.21
N PHE A 81 -3.26 -0.64 -6.36
CA PHE A 81 -2.30 -0.74 -5.27
C PHE A 81 -0.89 -1.11 -5.75
N TYR A 82 -0.75 -1.89 -6.84
CA TYR A 82 0.55 -2.09 -7.49
C TYR A 82 1.10 -0.78 -8.05
N GLN A 83 0.27 0.04 -8.71
CA GLN A 83 0.67 1.37 -9.17
C GLN A 83 1.10 2.27 -8.00
N LEU A 84 0.37 2.27 -6.88
CA LEU A 84 0.77 3.00 -5.68
C LEU A 84 2.12 2.52 -5.13
N LYS A 85 2.35 1.20 -5.10
CA LYS A 85 3.62 0.62 -4.66
C LYS A 85 4.77 1.10 -5.55
N GLU A 86 4.61 1.08 -6.86
CA GLU A 86 5.63 1.51 -7.82
C GLU A 86 5.92 3.01 -7.71
N ASN A 87 4.88 3.85 -7.67
CA ASN A 87 5.03 5.31 -7.59
C ASN A 87 5.62 5.77 -6.25
N SER A 88 5.51 4.97 -5.19
CA SER A 88 6.03 5.28 -3.86
C SER A 88 7.36 4.61 -3.54
N ASP A 89 7.91 3.79 -4.45
CA ASP A 89 9.20 3.11 -4.26
C ASP A 89 10.41 4.02 -4.58
N GLY A 90 11.62 3.56 -4.24
CA GLY A 90 12.88 4.19 -4.58
C GLY A 90 13.48 5.06 -3.48
N PHE A 91 14.67 5.62 -3.76
CA PHE A 91 15.50 6.35 -2.80
C PHE A 91 14.83 7.63 -2.25
N PHE A 92 14.02 8.30 -3.06
CA PHE A 92 13.22 9.46 -2.67
C PHE A 92 11.72 9.12 -2.54
N GLY A 93 11.40 7.83 -2.49
CA GLY A 93 10.05 7.34 -2.41
C GLY A 93 9.37 7.62 -1.06
N ASN A 94 8.10 7.32 -0.99
CA ASN A 94 7.30 7.46 0.22
C ASN A 94 7.13 6.10 0.91
N ASN A 95 8.03 5.79 1.84
CA ASN A 95 8.03 4.49 2.54
C ASN A 95 6.70 4.17 3.23
N LEU A 96 6.01 5.18 3.77
CA LEU A 96 4.69 4.98 4.38
C LEU A 96 3.66 4.52 3.34
N MET A 97 3.57 5.21 2.20
CA MET A 97 2.63 4.84 1.14
C MET A 97 2.99 3.49 0.50
N ASN A 98 4.30 3.21 0.34
CA ASN A 98 4.77 1.91 -0.13
C ASN A 98 4.37 0.78 0.83
N GLY A 99 4.51 0.98 2.14
CA GLY A 99 4.04 0.06 3.15
C GLY A 99 2.53 -0.19 3.08
N ILE A 100 1.74 0.88 3.03
CA ILE A 100 0.27 0.80 2.89
C ILE A 100 -0.12 0.04 1.60
N ALA A 101 0.55 0.31 0.49
CA ALA A 101 0.30 -0.38 -0.77
C ALA A 101 0.57 -1.89 -0.63
N ARG A 102 1.72 -2.29 -0.08
CA ARG A 102 2.10 -3.71 0.11
C ARG A 102 1.10 -4.47 0.98
N THR A 103 0.67 -3.90 2.10
CA THR A 103 -0.32 -4.55 2.99
C THR A 103 -1.68 -4.68 2.31
N ASN A 104 -2.11 -3.71 1.50
CA ASN A 104 -3.35 -3.83 0.74
C ASN A 104 -3.24 -4.86 -0.39
N ILE A 105 -2.12 -4.89 -1.13
CA ILE A 105 -1.85 -5.93 -2.13
C ILE A 105 -1.93 -7.31 -1.48
N ALA A 106 -1.20 -7.53 -0.38
CA ALA A 106 -1.21 -8.82 0.31
C ALA A 106 -2.61 -9.24 0.75
N ARG A 107 -3.37 -8.33 1.37
CA ARG A 107 -4.74 -8.59 1.81
C ARG A 107 -5.67 -8.97 0.65
N ILE A 108 -5.58 -8.25 -0.47
CA ILE A 108 -6.40 -8.54 -1.65
C ILE A 108 -5.95 -9.84 -2.31
N SER A 109 -4.65 -10.07 -2.44
CA SER A 109 -4.11 -11.33 -2.99
C SER A 109 -4.57 -12.54 -2.17
N ILE A 110 -4.59 -12.45 -0.83
CA ILE A 110 -5.13 -13.50 0.06
C ILE A 110 -6.63 -13.71 -0.24
N ALA A 111 -7.40 -12.63 -0.37
CA ALA A 111 -8.83 -12.74 -0.67
C ALA A 111 -9.12 -13.37 -2.04
N LEU A 112 -8.22 -13.22 -3.00
CA LEU A 112 -8.27 -13.85 -4.32
C LEU A 112 -7.67 -15.27 -4.34
N GLY A 113 -7.08 -15.74 -3.25
CA GLY A 113 -6.40 -17.03 -3.18
C GLY A 113 -4.98 -17.05 -3.76
N ASN A 114 -4.41 -15.89 -4.08
CA ASN A 114 -3.06 -15.72 -4.63
C ASN A 114 -2.04 -15.59 -3.46
N PHE A 115 -1.88 -16.66 -2.70
CA PHE A 115 -1.13 -16.62 -1.44
C PHE A 115 0.38 -16.43 -1.63
N GLU A 116 0.96 -16.96 -2.69
CA GLU A 116 2.37 -16.79 -3.02
C GLU A 116 2.69 -15.32 -3.37
N ASP A 117 1.80 -14.65 -4.09
CA ASP A 117 1.95 -13.21 -4.41
C ASP A 117 1.85 -12.36 -3.13
N ALA A 118 0.96 -12.71 -2.22
CA ALA A 118 0.86 -12.07 -0.92
C ALA A 118 2.16 -12.19 -0.12
N LEU A 119 2.76 -13.38 -0.07
CA LEU A 119 4.06 -13.60 0.58
C LEU A 119 5.16 -12.78 -0.09
N ALA A 120 5.26 -12.84 -1.42
CA ALA A 120 6.30 -12.15 -2.18
C ALA A 120 6.28 -10.62 -1.96
N VAL A 121 5.11 -10.01 -1.87
CA VAL A 121 5.00 -8.57 -1.62
C VAL A 121 5.36 -8.19 -0.18
N LEU A 122 5.17 -9.10 0.78
CA LEU A 122 5.48 -8.89 2.20
C LEU A 122 6.92 -9.23 2.57
N GLU A 123 7.66 -10.03 1.78
CA GLU A 123 9.06 -10.41 2.07
C GLU A 123 10.02 -9.21 2.17
N LYS A 124 9.74 -8.12 1.45
CA LYS A 124 10.59 -6.90 1.45
C LYS A 124 10.36 -5.98 2.65
N TYR A 125 9.51 -6.35 3.60
CA TYR A 125 9.40 -5.62 4.85
C TYR A 125 10.65 -5.83 5.71
N SER A 126 11.14 -4.74 6.31
CA SER A 126 12.32 -4.76 7.19
C SER A 126 12.05 -5.54 8.49
N ASN A 127 13.12 -5.83 9.23
CA ASN A 127 13.15 -6.67 10.44
C ASN A 127 12.25 -6.22 11.61
N ASP A 128 11.52 -5.11 11.50
CA ASP A 128 10.60 -4.61 12.52
C ASP A 128 9.16 -4.57 11.96
N GLU A 129 8.67 -5.73 11.59
CA GLU A 129 7.32 -5.89 11.08
C GLU A 129 6.28 -5.64 12.18
N ASP A 130 5.20 -4.95 11.82
CA ASP A 130 4.06 -4.73 12.71
C ASP A 130 3.20 -6.01 12.87
N ALA A 131 2.29 -5.99 13.84
CA ALA A 131 1.41 -7.11 14.12
C ALA A 131 0.56 -7.53 12.92
N TYR A 132 0.06 -6.55 12.15
CA TYR A 132 -0.79 -6.80 10.99
C TYR A 132 -0.05 -7.47 9.84
N THR A 133 1.21 -7.07 9.61
CA THR A 133 2.07 -7.72 8.61
C THR A 133 2.33 -9.19 8.96
N HIS A 134 2.59 -9.50 10.24
CA HIS A 134 2.71 -10.88 10.70
C HIS A 134 1.40 -11.65 10.51
N GLU A 135 0.26 -11.06 10.84
CA GLU A 135 -1.05 -11.68 10.63
C GLU A 135 -1.29 -12.04 9.16
N LEU A 136 -1.04 -11.10 8.22
CA LEU A 136 -1.17 -11.36 6.78
C LEU A 136 -0.21 -12.44 6.28
N LYS A 137 1.04 -12.48 6.79
CA LYS A 137 1.96 -13.58 6.47
C LYS A 137 1.43 -14.92 6.98
N GLY A 138 0.86 -14.94 8.18
CA GLY A 138 0.21 -16.12 8.72
C GLY A 138 -0.95 -16.62 7.86
N ASP A 139 -1.82 -15.69 7.42
CA ASP A 139 -2.95 -15.97 6.53
C ASP A 139 -2.47 -16.58 5.19
N ALA A 140 -1.47 -15.98 4.57
CA ALA A 140 -0.92 -16.46 3.30
C ALA A 140 -0.22 -17.82 3.43
N LEU A 141 0.59 -18.02 4.50
CA LEU A 141 1.26 -19.28 4.78
C LEU A 141 0.27 -20.42 5.06
N SER A 142 -0.81 -20.10 5.78
CA SER A 142 -1.91 -21.05 5.99
C SER A 142 -2.59 -21.42 4.67
N GLY A 143 -2.78 -20.44 3.78
CA GLY A 143 -3.35 -20.67 2.45
C GLY A 143 -2.52 -21.57 1.55
N VAL A 144 -1.19 -21.51 1.63
CA VAL A 144 -0.30 -22.45 0.92
C VAL A 144 -0.07 -23.76 1.67
N GLY A 145 -0.72 -23.97 2.82
CA GLY A 145 -0.61 -25.20 3.62
C GLY A 145 0.64 -25.30 4.48
N ASN A 146 1.39 -24.22 4.66
CA ASN A 146 2.58 -24.19 5.53
C ASN A 146 2.17 -23.79 6.96
N TYR A 147 1.50 -24.70 7.66
CA TYR A 147 0.88 -24.44 8.95
C TYR A 147 1.89 -24.12 10.07
N ASP A 148 3.07 -24.75 10.05
CA ASP A 148 4.13 -24.51 11.04
C ASP A 148 4.62 -23.05 11.00
N LEU A 149 4.90 -22.54 9.80
CA LEU A 149 5.31 -21.15 9.63
C LEU A 149 4.14 -20.19 9.85
N ALA A 150 2.92 -20.55 9.46
CA ALA A 150 1.72 -19.77 9.75
C ALA A 150 1.54 -19.56 11.26
N LEU A 151 1.70 -20.64 12.06
CA LEU A 151 1.61 -20.58 13.51
C LEU A 151 2.64 -19.61 14.10
N GLN A 152 3.90 -19.66 13.65
CA GLN A 152 4.95 -18.73 14.10
C GLN A 152 4.59 -17.27 13.80
N GLN A 153 4.05 -17.01 12.61
CA GLN A 153 3.64 -15.66 12.21
C GLN A 153 2.45 -15.15 13.05
N TYR A 154 1.44 -16.00 13.28
CA TYR A 154 0.32 -15.62 14.15
C TYR A 154 0.74 -15.40 15.61
N GLN A 155 1.67 -16.19 16.13
CA GLN A 155 2.23 -15.95 17.48
C GLN A 155 2.93 -14.60 17.56
N SER A 156 3.72 -14.24 16.56
CA SER A 156 4.36 -12.93 16.46
C SER A 156 3.33 -11.79 16.38
N ALA A 157 2.25 -11.96 15.62
CA ALA A 157 1.15 -11.01 15.55
C ALA A 157 0.47 -10.86 16.91
N PHE A 158 0.15 -11.97 17.57
CA PHE A 158 -0.49 -12.00 18.89
C PHE A 158 0.32 -11.26 19.96
N GLU A 159 1.65 -11.42 19.97
CA GLU A 159 2.53 -10.74 20.90
C GLU A 159 2.60 -9.23 20.67
N LYS A 160 2.56 -8.81 19.40
CA LYS A 160 2.67 -7.40 19.01
C LYS A 160 1.37 -6.62 19.09
N TYR A 161 0.20 -7.26 18.94
CA TYR A 161 -1.08 -6.58 19.11
C TYR A 161 -1.29 -6.14 20.55
N THR A 162 -1.64 -4.86 20.73
CA THR A 162 -2.04 -4.30 22.03
C THR A 162 -3.55 -4.29 22.26
N ASP A 163 -4.34 -4.33 21.17
CA ASP A 163 -5.79 -4.42 21.21
C ASP A 163 -6.26 -5.85 21.48
N ASN A 164 -7.08 -6.03 22.51
CA ASN A 164 -7.56 -7.35 22.91
C ASN A 164 -8.48 -8.01 21.87
N GLY A 165 -9.26 -7.22 21.12
CA GLY A 165 -10.12 -7.75 20.06
C GLY A 165 -9.31 -8.35 18.93
N LEU A 166 -8.26 -7.66 18.48
CA LEU A 166 -7.33 -8.17 17.44
C LEU A 166 -6.55 -9.39 17.94
N ARG A 167 -6.10 -9.39 19.20
CA ARG A 167 -5.45 -10.56 19.80
C ARG A 167 -6.36 -11.78 19.80
N ASN A 168 -7.63 -11.62 20.19
CA ASN A 168 -8.60 -12.72 20.20
C ASN A 168 -8.85 -13.26 18.78
N LEU A 169 -8.87 -12.39 17.75
CA LEU A 169 -9.00 -12.84 16.36
C LEU A 169 -7.82 -13.68 15.91
N VAL A 170 -6.59 -13.27 16.24
CA VAL A 170 -5.38 -14.05 15.93
C VAL A 170 -5.34 -15.35 16.72
N GLU A 171 -5.76 -15.37 17.99
CA GLU A 171 -5.88 -16.60 18.80
C GLU A 171 -6.84 -17.61 18.17
N LEU A 172 -7.97 -17.15 17.62
CA LEU A 172 -8.88 -18.01 16.87
C LEU A 172 -8.21 -18.63 15.64
N LYS A 173 -7.38 -17.85 14.91
CA LYS A 173 -6.61 -18.36 13.76
C LYS A 173 -5.60 -19.45 14.20
N ILE A 174 -4.88 -19.22 15.31
CA ILE A 174 -3.96 -20.23 15.90
C ILE A 174 -4.72 -21.51 16.25
N ASN A 175 -5.86 -21.40 16.94
CA ASN A 175 -6.64 -22.56 17.33
C ASN A 175 -7.18 -23.35 16.13
N ASN A 176 -7.56 -22.66 15.05
CA ASN A 176 -8.02 -23.29 13.83
C ASN A 176 -6.92 -24.08 13.10
N LEU A 177 -5.65 -23.64 13.16
CA LEU A 177 -4.54 -24.42 12.62
C LEU A 177 -4.37 -25.76 13.36
N ASN A 178 -4.44 -25.73 14.70
CA ASN A 178 -4.26 -26.91 15.55
C ASN A 178 -5.38 -27.96 15.40
N THR A 179 -6.51 -27.61 14.81
CA THR A 179 -7.63 -28.53 14.57
C THR A 179 -7.60 -29.19 13.19
N ASN A 180 -6.73 -28.72 12.31
CA ASN A 180 -6.57 -29.25 10.94
C ASN A 180 -5.37 -30.22 10.79
N GLU A 181 -4.66 -30.51 11.89
CA GLU A 181 -3.67 -31.58 12.02
C GLU A 181 -4.36 -32.89 12.47
#